data_b96c83902bd74772302bbe3f2ee6ed9f
#
_entry.id   b96c83902bd74772302bbe3f2ee6ed9f
#
_cell.length_a   1.000
_cell.length_b   1.000
_cell.length_c   1.000
_cell.angle_alpha   90.00
_cell.angle_beta   90.00
_cell.angle_gamma   90.00
#
_symmetry.space_group_name_H-M   'P 1'
#
loop_
_entity.id
_entity.type
_entity.pdbx_description
1 polymer ?
#
loop_
_entity_poly.entity_id
_entity_poly.type
_entity_poly.pdbx_seq_one_letter_code
_entity_poly.pdbx_strand_id
1 'polypeptide(L)'
;MLVKRKRADELEKMYSAFRWEIEEKAEHKRYADIINYTFRRPHNIPNRDELQYLQVSAEMQFNEMDKIERMKHARSTPLGLTLGLVGLGSVAGGISALRLMKNAFGIGLGCLFRIIGFVMFAAAALSSYNIVQRENAEYERRYREIIENIYAVCDRAVGLTEGEEWKIREK
;
A
#
# COMPACT_ATOMS: atom_id res chain seq x y z
N MET A 1 4.57 1.01 -20.41
CA MET A 1 4.65 0.83 -18.95
C MET A 1 3.24 0.70 -18.38
N LEU A 2 3.01 -0.26 -17.47
CA LEU A 2 1.68 -0.51 -16.87
C LEU A 2 1.64 0.03 -15.46
N VAL A 3 0.66 0.89 -15.14
CA VAL A 3 0.51 1.54 -13.82
C VAL A 3 -0.96 1.55 -13.39
N LYS A 4 -1.20 1.41 -12.09
CA LYS A 4 -2.54 1.54 -11.53
C LYS A 4 -3.05 2.98 -11.69
N ARG A 5 -4.31 3.15 -12.07
CA ARG A 5 -4.96 4.45 -12.31
C ARG A 5 -4.75 5.44 -11.16
N LYS A 6 -4.82 4.98 -9.92
CA LYS A 6 -4.63 5.81 -8.72
C LYS A 6 -3.25 6.45 -8.57
N ARG A 7 -2.24 5.95 -9.31
CA ARG A 7 -0.85 6.46 -9.31
C ARG A 7 -0.45 7.08 -10.64
N ALA A 8 -1.38 7.19 -11.56
CA ALA A 8 -1.13 7.72 -12.88
C ALA A 8 -0.55 9.15 -12.82
N ASP A 9 -1.15 10.01 -12.00
CA ASP A 9 -0.74 11.41 -11.86
C ASP A 9 0.66 11.56 -11.25
N GLU A 10 0.99 10.70 -10.27
CA GLU A 10 2.32 10.68 -9.64
C GLU A 10 3.39 10.25 -10.64
N LEU A 11 3.08 9.21 -11.43
CA LEU A 11 3.97 8.76 -12.49
C LEU A 11 4.19 9.83 -13.55
N GLU A 12 3.12 10.47 -14.04
CA GLU A 12 3.19 11.51 -15.06
C GLU A 12 4.07 12.68 -14.58
N LYS A 13 3.88 13.15 -13.35
CA LYS A 13 4.72 14.17 -12.73
C LYS A 13 6.18 13.75 -12.62
N MET A 14 6.43 12.53 -12.18
CA MET A 14 7.79 12.01 -12.08
C MET A 14 8.49 11.98 -13.43
N TYR A 15 7.86 11.40 -14.47
CA TYR A 15 8.48 11.30 -15.79
C TYR A 15 8.64 12.66 -16.47
N SER A 16 7.69 13.59 -16.28
CA SER A 16 7.82 14.96 -16.81
C SER A 16 9.04 15.71 -16.24
N ALA A 17 9.37 15.51 -14.95
CA ALA A 17 10.55 16.09 -14.33
C ALA A 17 11.88 15.61 -14.99
N PHE A 18 11.88 14.43 -15.57
CA PHE A 18 13.00 13.87 -16.34
C PHE A 18 12.93 14.14 -17.84
N ARG A 19 12.08 15.09 -18.27
CA ARG A 19 11.88 15.47 -19.69
C ARG A 19 11.35 14.33 -20.58
N TRP A 20 10.54 13.42 -19.99
CA TRP A 20 9.78 12.47 -20.77
C TRP A 20 8.42 13.05 -21.11
N GLU A 21 8.02 12.88 -22.36
CA GLU A 21 6.72 13.26 -22.90
C GLU A 21 5.85 12.02 -23.07
N ILE A 22 4.56 12.15 -22.75
CA ILE A 22 3.60 11.05 -22.94
C ILE A 22 3.26 11.01 -24.43
N GLU A 23 3.65 9.95 -25.12
CA GLU A 23 3.31 9.71 -26.52
C GLU A 23 1.95 9.04 -26.65
N GLU A 24 1.68 8.07 -25.78
CA GLU A 24 0.41 7.36 -25.76
C GLU A 24 -0.01 7.03 -24.33
N LYS A 25 -1.32 7.22 -24.05
CA LYS A 25 -1.97 6.84 -22.80
C LYS A 25 -3.22 6.04 -23.13
N ALA A 26 -3.20 4.74 -22.86
CA ALA A 26 -4.31 3.84 -23.18
C ALA A 26 -4.74 3.04 -21.96
N GLU A 27 -6.05 2.85 -21.80
CA GLU A 27 -6.58 1.95 -20.78
C GLU A 27 -6.27 0.49 -21.14
N HIS A 28 -5.92 -0.31 -20.12
CA HIS A 28 -5.62 -1.71 -20.36
C HIS A 28 -6.91 -2.47 -20.70
N LYS A 29 -6.92 -3.20 -21.82
CA LYS A 29 -8.11 -3.90 -22.40
C LYS A 29 -8.83 -4.84 -21.42
N ARG A 30 -8.14 -5.41 -20.45
CA ARG A 30 -8.69 -6.41 -19.52
C ARG A 30 -8.88 -5.88 -18.09
N TYR A 31 -8.17 -4.82 -17.70
CA TYR A 31 -8.17 -4.28 -16.33
C TYR A 31 -8.38 -2.77 -16.39
N ALA A 32 -9.58 -2.32 -16.03
CA ALA A 32 -9.98 -0.91 -16.09
C ALA A 32 -9.21 0.01 -15.10
N ASP A 33 -8.56 -0.57 -14.09
CA ASP A 33 -7.74 0.12 -13.10
C ASP A 33 -6.26 0.27 -13.51
N ILE A 34 -5.88 -0.27 -14.68
CA ILE A 34 -4.52 -0.21 -15.20
C ILE A 34 -4.46 0.66 -16.45
N ILE A 35 -3.50 1.57 -16.47
CA ILE A 35 -3.20 2.43 -17.61
C ILE A 35 -1.85 2.01 -18.19
N ASN A 36 -1.79 1.93 -19.52
CA ASN A 36 -0.56 1.70 -20.26
C ASN A 36 -0.04 3.02 -20.80
N TYR A 37 1.21 3.33 -20.48
CA TYR A 37 1.90 4.53 -20.95
C TYR A 37 3.03 4.16 -21.90
N THR A 38 3.12 4.92 -22.99
CA THR A 38 4.29 5.00 -23.86
C THR A 38 4.89 6.39 -23.71
N PHE A 39 6.17 6.43 -23.33
CA PHE A 39 6.90 7.68 -23.13
C PHE A 39 7.95 7.84 -24.22
N ARG A 40 8.12 9.08 -24.66
CA ARG A 40 9.17 9.49 -25.59
C ARG A 40 10.07 10.50 -24.90
N ARG A 41 11.36 10.38 -25.12
CA ARG A 41 12.37 11.32 -24.60
C ARG A 41 13.09 12.02 -25.74
N PRO A 42 13.23 13.37 -25.72
CA PRO A 42 14.05 14.10 -26.69
C PRO A 42 15.51 13.61 -26.67
N HIS A 43 16.16 13.64 -27.85
CA HIS A 43 17.53 13.11 -27.97
C HIS A 43 18.58 14.06 -27.35
N ASN A 44 18.31 15.35 -27.36
CA ASN A 44 19.26 16.38 -26.94
C ASN A 44 18.88 16.95 -25.57
N ILE A 45 19.23 16.21 -24.50
CA ILE A 45 18.98 16.63 -23.13
C ILE A 45 20.33 16.88 -22.45
N PRO A 46 20.52 18.06 -21.83
CA PRO A 46 21.71 18.33 -21.03
C PRO A 46 21.76 17.38 -19.81
N ASN A 47 22.95 17.08 -19.34
CA ASN A 47 23.21 16.26 -18.13
C ASN A 47 22.51 14.88 -18.16
N ARG A 48 22.43 14.26 -19.34
CA ARG A 48 21.68 13.03 -19.58
C ARG A 48 22.03 11.90 -18.61
N ASP A 49 23.30 11.71 -18.29
CA ASP A 49 23.76 10.61 -17.43
C ASP A 49 23.34 10.83 -15.97
N GLU A 50 23.44 12.07 -15.49
CA GLU A 50 22.98 12.41 -14.12
C GLU A 50 21.46 12.32 -14.02
N LEU A 51 20.72 12.78 -15.03
CA LEU A 51 19.27 12.62 -15.10
C LEU A 51 18.86 11.16 -15.14
N GLN A 52 19.59 10.31 -15.84
CA GLN A 52 19.32 8.88 -15.88
C GLN A 52 19.54 8.24 -14.51
N TYR A 53 20.59 8.61 -13.81
CA TYR A 53 20.85 8.11 -12.45
C TYR A 53 19.73 8.52 -11.47
N LEU A 54 19.31 9.78 -11.50
CA LEU A 54 18.20 10.27 -10.68
C LEU A 54 16.89 9.60 -11.04
N GLN A 55 16.62 9.37 -12.34
CA GLN A 55 15.44 8.66 -12.81
C GLN A 55 15.38 7.23 -12.25
N VAL A 56 16.46 6.47 -12.35
CA VAL A 56 16.54 5.11 -11.81
C VAL A 56 16.26 5.11 -10.31
N SER A 57 16.81 6.09 -9.57
CA SER A 57 16.55 6.23 -8.14
C SER A 57 15.06 6.51 -7.86
N ALA A 58 14.42 7.39 -8.61
CA ALA A 58 12.99 7.68 -8.47
C ALA A 58 12.11 6.47 -8.83
N GLU A 59 12.44 5.75 -9.90
CA GLU A 59 11.73 4.53 -10.31
C GLU A 59 11.85 3.41 -9.26
N MET A 60 13.01 3.25 -8.64
CA MET A 60 13.19 2.29 -7.54
C MET A 60 12.27 2.62 -6.37
N GLN A 61 12.20 3.88 -5.97
CA GLN A 61 11.30 4.34 -4.89
C GLN A 61 9.83 4.19 -5.28
N PHE A 62 9.47 4.50 -6.51
CA PHE A 62 8.11 4.31 -7.04
C PHE A 62 7.69 2.83 -7.01
N ASN A 63 8.59 1.92 -7.36
CA ASN A 63 8.35 0.48 -7.27
C ASN A 63 8.25 -0.02 -5.82
N GLU A 64 8.96 0.62 -4.88
CA GLU A 64 8.86 0.29 -3.46
C GLU A 64 7.48 0.61 -2.89
N MET A 65 6.81 1.66 -3.37
CA MET A 65 5.42 1.96 -3.00
C MET A 65 4.49 0.79 -3.32
N ASP A 66 4.65 0.12 -4.46
CA ASP A 66 3.87 -1.09 -4.81
C ASP A 66 4.12 -2.25 -3.86
N LYS A 67 5.35 -2.42 -3.41
CA LYS A 67 5.72 -3.45 -2.46
C LYS A 67 5.09 -3.21 -1.09
N ILE A 68 5.14 -1.97 -0.60
CA ILE A 68 4.54 -1.58 0.68
C ILE A 68 3.03 -1.76 0.64
N GLU A 69 2.37 -1.40 -0.46
CA GLU A 69 0.94 -1.60 -0.64
C GLU A 69 0.54 -3.08 -0.59
N ARG A 70 1.30 -3.96 -1.22
CA ARG A 70 1.05 -5.41 -1.17
C ARG A 70 1.22 -5.96 0.25
N MET A 71 2.20 -5.47 1.00
CA MET A 71 2.45 -5.91 2.37
C MET A 71 1.35 -5.46 3.35
N LYS A 72 0.68 -4.31 3.09
CA LYS A 72 -0.42 -3.81 3.90
C LYS A 72 -1.54 -4.85 4.08
N HIS A 73 -1.87 -5.59 3.02
CA HIS A 73 -2.93 -6.59 3.06
C HIS A 73 -2.48 -7.98 3.51
N ALA A 74 -1.19 -8.26 3.49
CA ALA A 74 -0.66 -9.60 3.77
C ALA A 74 -0.62 -9.95 5.27
N ARG A 75 -0.50 -8.97 6.15
CA ARG A 75 -0.32 -9.19 7.60
C ARG A 75 -1.61 -9.19 8.41
N SER A 76 -2.56 -8.33 8.10
CA SER A 76 -3.79 -8.15 8.90
C SER A 76 -4.79 -9.28 8.71
N THR A 77 -4.84 -9.91 7.52
CA THR A 77 -5.86 -10.92 7.18
C THR A 77 -5.74 -12.22 7.98
N PRO A 78 -4.57 -12.85 8.13
CA PRO A 78 -4.48 -14.14 8.82
C PRO A 78 -4.74 -14.04 10.34
N LEU A 79 -4.30 -12.97 11.00
CA LEU A 79 -4.49 -12.78 12.45
C LEU A 79 -5.97 -12.58 12.82
N GLY A 80 -6.70 -11.76 12.06
CA GLY A 80 -8.14 -11.58 12.28
C GLY A 80 -8.94 -12.87 12.06
N LEU A 81 -8.55 -13.66 11.07
CA LEU A 81 -9.23 -14.90 10.69
C LEU A 81 -9.01 -16.00 11.74
N THR A 82 -7.78 -16.17 12.24
CA THR A 82 -7.46 -17.16 13.26
C THR A 82 -8.13 -16.86 14.60
N LEU A 83 -8.09 -15.61 15.06
CA LEU A 83 -8.72 -15.19 16.30
C LEU A 83 -10.25 -15.26 16.21
N GLY A 84 -10.83 -14.92 15.06
CA GLY A 84 -12.27 -15.06 14.81
C GLY A 84 -12.75 -16.51 14.85
N LEU A 85 -11.99 -17.45 14.26
CA LEU A 85 -12.31 -18.89 14.28
C LEU A 85 -12.24 -19.47 15.68
N VAL A 86 -11.26 -19.11 16.49
CA VAL A 86 -11.15 -19.56 17.88
C VAL A 86 -12.33 -19.05 18.71
N GLY A 87 -12.73 -17.78 18.55
CA GLY A 87 -13.89 -17.21 19.23
C GLY A 87 -15.20 -17.91 18.85
N LEU A 88 -15.43 -18.16 17.57
CA LEU A 88 -16.61 -18.90 17.09
C LEU A 88 -16.64 -20.37 17.59
N GLY A 89 -15.48 -21.03 17.59
CA GLY A 89 -15.35 -22.40 18.11
C GLY A 89 -15.71 -22.49 19.59
N SER A 90 -15.31 -21.52 20.41
CA SER A 90 -15.63 -21.49 21.85
C SER A 90 -17.13 -21.27 22.10
N VAL A 91 -17.80 -20.42 21.31
CA VAL A 91 -19.25 -20.22 21.42
C VAL A 91 -20.01 -21.48 21.01
N ALA A 92 -19.62 -22.12 19.91
CA ALA A 92 -20.25 -23.37 19.44
C ALA A 92 -20.06 -24.52 20.44
N GLY A 93 -18.87 -24.65 21.05
CA GLY A 93 -18.58 -25.59 22.11
C GLY A 93 -19.46 -25.40 23.34
N GLY A 94 -19.67 -24.15 23.76
CA GLY A 94 -20.58 -23.80 24.85
C GLY A 94 -22.05 -24.18 24.60
N ILE A 95 -22.53 -24.01 23.34
CA ILE A 95 -23.89 -24.42 22.96
C ILE A 95 -24.04 -25.94 23.00
N SER A 96 -23.04 -26.67 22.52
CA SER A 96 -23.04 -28.14 22.50
C SER A 96 -23.01 -28.73 23.92
N ALA A 97 -22.23 -28.16 24.83
CA ALA A 97 -22.17 -28.56 26.22
C ALA A 97 -23.53 -28.43 26.95
N LEU A 98 -24.27 -27.34 26.69
CA LEU A 98 -25.62 -27.13 27.23
C LEU A 98 -26.65 -28.13 26.71
N ARG A 99 -26.52 -28.62 25.48
CA ARG A 99 -27.43 -29.63 24.91
C ARG A 99 -27.18 -31.03 25.42
N LEU A 100 -25.91 -31.36 25.69
CA LEU A 100 -25.49 -32.69 26.07
C LEU A 100 -25.63 -32.96 27.60
N MET A 101 -25.42 -31.93 28.41
CA MET A 101 -25.44 -32.08 29.89
C MET A 101 -26.64 -31.31 30.48
N LYS A 102 -27.73 -32.05 30.76
CA LYS A 102 -28.94 -31.48 31.38
C LYS A 102 -28.84 -31.26 32.90
N ASN A 103 -27.70 -31.55 33.51
CA ASN A 103 -27.47 -31.38 34.95
C ASN A 103 -27.05 -29.94 35.29
N ALA A 104 -27.31 -29.49 36.52
CA ALA A 104 -26.96 -28.15 37.01
C ALA A 104 -25.47 -27.79 36.76
N PHE A 105 -24.57 -28.77 36.90
CA PHE A 105 -23.15 -28.62 36.61
C PHE A 105 -22.86 -28.34 35.11
N GLY A 106 -23.55 -29.02 34.21
CA GLY A 106 -23.42 -28.82 32.76
C GLY A 106 -23.93 -27.44 32.31
N ILE A 107 -25.00 -26.95 32.93
CA ILE A 107 -25.54 -25.61 32.68
C ILE A 107 -24.55 -24.55 33.12
N GLY A 108 -23.96 -24.66 34.31
CA GLY A 108 -22.95 -23.75 34.83
C GLY A 108 -21.70 -23.70 33.93
N LEU A 109 -21.19 -24.87 33.54
CA LEU A 109 -20.03 -24.99 32.65
C LEU A 109 -20.31 -24.38 31.25
N GLY A 110 -21.49 -24.64 30.70
CA GLY A 110 -21.90 -24.06 29.40
C GLY A 110 -22.03 -22.56 29.43
N CYS A 111 -22.53 -21.96 30.50
CA CYS A 111 -22.58 -20.51 30.69
C CYS A 111 -21.16 -19.91 30.80
N LEU A 112 -20.27 -20.56 31.54
CA LEU A 112 -18.87 -20.12 31.70
C LEU A 112 -18.14 -20.10 30.35
N PHE A 113 -18.25 -21.17 29.55
CA PHE A 113 -17.65 -21.20 28.20
C PHE A 113 -18.21 -20.14 27.28
N ARG A 114 -19.48 -19.78 27.36
CA ARG A 114 -20.06 -18.69 26.58
C ARG A 114 -19.48 -17.33 26.97
N ILE A 115 -19.38 -17.04 28.26
CA ILE A 115 -18.82 -15.79 28.78
C ILE A 115 -17.35 -15.66 28.33
N ILE A 116 -16.56 -16.73 28.55
CA ILE A 116 -15.15 -16.76 28.15
C ILE A 116 -15.03 -16.57 26.63
N GLY A 117 -15.82 -17.30 25.83
CA GLY A 117 -15.82 -17.18 24.37
C GLY A 117 -16.17 -15.77 23.89
N PHE A 118 -17.15 -15.13 24.53
CA PHE A 118 -17.54 -13.76 24.20
C PHE A 118 -16.45 -12.73 24.56
N VAL A 119 -15.84 -12.87 25.74
CA VAL A 119 -14.72 -12.02 26.16
C VAL A 119 -13.52 -12.18 25.23
N MET A 120 -13.17 -13.42 24.88
CA MET A 120 -12.09 -13.71 23.92
C MET A 120 -12.38 -13.13 22.54
N PHE A 121 -13.61 -13.24 22.05
CA PHE A 121 -14.01 -12.67 20.78
C PHE A 121 -13.92 -11.12 20.78
N ALA A 122 -14.42 -10.48 21.84
CA ALA A 122 -14.34 -9.03 22.00
C ALA A 122 -12.87 -8.55 22.08
N ALA A 123 -12.04 -9.25 22.87
CA ALA A 123 -10.60 -8.95 22.97
C ALA A 123 -9.89 -9.13 21.61
N ALA A 124 -10.22 -10.18 20.86
CA ALA A 124 -9.70 -10.41 19.52
C ALA A 124 -10.10 -9.32 18.54
N ALA A 125 -11.36 -8.89 18.57
CA ALA A 125 -11.85 -7.80 17.71
C ALA A 125 -11.14 -6.47 18.00
N LEU A 126 -11.01 -6.10 19.28
CA LEU A 126 -10.30 -4.89 19.71
C LEU A 126 -8.81 -4.94 19.35
N SER A 127 -8.16 -6.08 19.56
CA SER A 127 -6.75 -6.27 19.20
C SER A 127 -6.53 -6.15 17.69
N SER A 128 -7.39 -6.80 16.90
CA SER A 128 -7.33 -6.72 15.44
C SER A 128 -7.55 -5.29 14.94
N TYR A 129 -8.50 -4.56 15.51
CA TYR A 129 -8.74 -3.16 15.19
C TYR A 129 -7.50 -2.29 15.48
N ASN A 130 -6.88 -2.44 16.65
CA ASN A 130 -5.69 -1.69 17.03
C ASN A 130 -4.48 -2.01 16.13
N ILE A 131 -4.31 -3.29 15.73
CA ILE A 131 -3.25 -3.72 14.81
C ILE A 131 -3.45 -3.06 13.44
N VAL A 132 -4.67 -3.12 12.90
CA VAL A 132 -4.99 -2.51 11.60
C VAL A 132 -4.77 -1.00 11.62
N GLN A 133 -5.13 -0.32 12.70
CA GLN A 133 -4.90 1.12 12.84
C GLN A 133 -3.41 1.47 12.88
N ARG A 134 -2.61 0.71 13.61
CA ARG A 134 -1.15 0.90 13.66
C ARG A 134 -0.48 0.63 12.32
N GLU A 135 -0.88 -0.46 11.64
CA GLU A 135 -0.36 -0.79 10.30
C GLU A 135 -0.73 0.26 9.26
N ASN A 136 -1.96 0.81 9.33
CA ASN A 136 -2.38 1.90 8.46
C ASN A 136 -1.56 3.18 8.72
N ALA A 137 -1.34 3.55 9.97
CA ALA A 137 -0.55 4.73 10.32
C ALA A 137 0.92 4.59 9.88
N GLU A 138 1.51 3.41 10.05
CA GLU A 138 2.87 3.11 9.58
C GLU A 138 2.96 3.13 8.05
N TYR A 139 1.96 2.57 7.36
CA TYR A 139 1.85 2.63 5.91
C TYR A 139 1.80 4.07 5.41
N GLU A 140 0.91 4.91 5.96
CA GLU A 140 0.76 6.31 5.56
C GLU A 140 2.04 7.12 5.79
N ARG A 141 2.76 6.86 6.89
CA ARG A 141 4.03 7.50 7.16
C ARG A 141 5.09 7.11 6.13
N ARG A 142 5.28 5.83 5.86
CA ARG A 142 6.26 5.33 4.88
C ARG A 142 5.92 5.78 3.46
N TYR A 143 4.64 5.74 3.11
CA TYR A 143 4.17 6.21 1.81
C TYR A 143 4.49 7.68 1.60
N ARG A 144 4.24 8.52 2.59
CA ARG A 144 4.55 9.95 2.54
C ARG A 144 6.06 10.21 2.42
N GLU A 145 6.86 9.51 3.20
CA GLU A 145 8.33 9.61 3.15
C GLU A 145 8.88 9.27 1.76
N ILE A 146 8.37 8.22 1.13
CA ILE A 146 8.78 7.84 -0.23
C ILE A 146 8.36 8.90 -1.25
N ILE A 147 7.15 9.42 -1.16
CA ILE A 147 6.67 10.49 -2.06
C ILE A 147 7.51 11.76 -1.91
N GLU A 148 7.82 12.19 -0.69
CA GLU A 148 8.68 13.33 -0.43
C GLU A 148 10.07 13.14 -1.04
N ASN A 149 10.64 11.94 -0.91
CA ASN A 149 11.92 11.60 -1.52
C ASN A 149 11.85 11.62 -3.06
N ILE A 150 10.78 11.10 -3.67
CA ILE A 150 10.57 11.15 -5.12
C ILE A 150 10.51 12.62 -5.58
N TYR A 151 9.74 13.47 -4.89
CA TYR A 151 9.65 14.88 -5.24
C TYR A 151 11.00 15.61 -5.10
N ALA A 152 11.77 15.34 -4.04
CA ALA A 152 13.10 15.90 -3.89
C ALA A 152 14.06 15.51 -5.03
N VAL A 153 13.98 14.27 -5.51
CA VAL A 153 14.74 13.80 -6.68
C VAL A 153 14.25 14.47 -7.96
N CYS A 154 12.93 14.65 -8.13
CA CYS A 154 12.33 15.33 -9.26
C CYS A 154 12.74 16.82 -9.30
N ASP A 155 12.69 17.53 -8.17
CA ASP A 155 13.10 18.93 -8.07
C ASP A 155 14.58 19.10 -8.45
N ARG A 156 15.43 18.18 -8.01
CA ARG A 156 16.85 18.16 -8.43
C ARG A 156 16.99 17.94 -9.93
N ALA A 157 16.21 17.06 -10.53
CA ALA A 157 16.22 16.80 -11.96
C ALA A 157 15.78 18.03 -12.77
N VAL A 158 14.74 18.73 -12.32
CA VAL A 158 14.29 20.00 -12.92
C VAL A 158 15.38 21.06 -12.82
N GLY A 159 16.01 21.21 -11.65
CA GLY A 159 17.12 22.15 -11.47
C GLY A 159 18.31 21.92 -12.41
N LEU A 160 18.63 20.65 -12.74
CA LEU A 160 19.68 20.30 -13.70
C LEU A 160 19.31 20.67 -15.14
N THR A 161 18.04 20.64 -15.49
CA THR A 161 17.58 20.96 -16.85
C THR A 161 17.34 22.44 -17.06
N GLU A 162 16.78 23.15 -16.09
CA GLU A 162 16.49 24.59 -16.17
C GLU A 162 17.74 25.44 -16.00
N GLY A 163 18.68 25.04 -15.15
CA GLY A 163 19.94 25.75 -14.94
C GLY A 163 20.83 25.85 -16.19
N GLU A 164 20.65 24.97 -17.18
CA GLU A 164 21.39 25.05 -18.46
C GLU A 164 20.64 25.82 -19.56
N GLU A 165 19.31 25.76 -19.57
CA GLU A 165 18.52 26.61 -20.50
C GLU A 165 18.79 28.10 -20.26
N TRP A 166 19.06 28.49 -19.00
CA TRP A 166 19.43 29.84 -18.65
C TRP A 166 20.81 30.22 -19.22
N LYS A 167 21.80 29.33 -19.15
CA LYS A 167 23.16 29.56 -19.70
C LYS A 167 23.19 29.66 -21.23
N ILE A 168 22.26 29.01 -21.92
CA ILE A 168 22.16 29.02 -23.38
C ILE A 168 21.53 30.34 -23.87
N ARG A 169 20.64 30.97 -23.08
CA ARG A 169 20.01 32.24 -23.42
C ARG A 169 20.91 33.44 -23.20
N GLU A 170 21.99 33.32 -22.44
CA GLU A 170 22.97 34.40 -22.21
C GLU A 170 24.14 34.39 -23.19
N LYS A 171 24.25 33.45 -24.11
CA LYS A 171 25.24 33.41 -25.20
C LYS A 171 24.60 33.76 -26.52
#